data_b5ca3a1467a3398d3ca6f7c9ba51476f
#
_entry.id   b5ca3a1467a3398d3ca6f7c9ba51476f
#
_cell.length_a   1.000
_cell.length_b   1.000
_cell.length_c   1.000
_cell.angle_alpha   90.00
_cell.angle_beta   90.00
_cell.angle_gamma   90.00
#
_symmetry.space_group_name_H-M   'P 1'
#
loop_
_entity.id
_entity.type
_entity.pdbx_description
1 polymer ?
#
loop_
_entity_poly.entity_id
_entity_poly.type
_entity_poly.pdbx_seq_one_letter_code
_entity_poly.pdbx_strand_id
1 'polypeptide(L)'
;VVVAIILFAVFGKKKGSGNRQQGGPQQVQDNTSVIYAAISAVDPNFSTEKFLGWAKEVFISLQQAWMERNWSKVRPFEKEELFQQHQAQLDEYVRLGRINVIERININQAFLQKYRRDAEYEYLTVYLQVRMVDYIKDENTGKVLKGDPAKDCYLQYLYTFMRKFGVKTDPANSNQSTVACPHCGAPVQITSAGQCEYCGFIVTTGDYDWVLCDMQSVKPGVIVDDRGVVIRENGEPFSKGQV
;
A
#
# COMPACT_ATOMS: atom_id res chain seq x y z
N VAL A 1 3.25 -17.91 1.31
CA VAL A 1 2.25 -16.96 0.79
C VAL A 1 3.01 -15.86 0.10
N VAL A 2 3.05 -15.89 -1.23
CA VAL A 2 3.78 -14.91 -2.03
C VAL A 2 2.86 -13.72 -2.25
N VAL A 3 3.16 -12.61 -1.61
CA VAL A 3 2.51 -11.34 -1.87
C VAL A 3 3.15 -10.74 -3.12
N ALA A 4 2.41 -10.76 -4.20
CA ALA A 4 2.81 -10.06 -5.42
C ALA A 4 2.48 -8.58 -5.27
N ILE A 5 3.48 -7.77 -5.03
CA ILE A 5 3.30 -6.39 -4.61
C ILE A 5 3.05 -5.43 -5.75
N ILE A 6 3.75 -5.57 -6.80
CA ILE A 6 3.70 -4.65 -7.94
C ILE A 6 3.63 -5.44 -9.23
N LEU A 7 3.66 -6.74 -9.15
CA LEU A 7 3.86 -7.56 -10.30
C LEU A 7 2.82 -8.63 -10.44
N PHE A 8 2.37 -8.69 -11.66
CA PHE A 8 1.73 -9.83 -12.23
C PHE A 8 1.95 -11.09 -11.41
N ALA A 9 0.91 -11.56 -10.75
CA ALA A 9 0.88 -12.92 -10.28
C ALA A 9 1.10 -13.86 -11.46
N VAL A 10 2.34 -14.27 -11.64
CA VAL A 10 2.70 -15.28 -12.58
C VAL A 10 3.65 -16.26 -11.95
N PHE A 11 3.05 -17.26 -11.34
CA PHE A 11 3.55 -18.62 -11.43
C PHE A 11 2.35 -19.54 -11.51
N GLY A 12 2.11 -20.01 -12.69
CA GLY A 12 1.12 -21.02 -12.99
C GLY A 12 1.27 -21.45 -14.43
N LYS A 13 2.32 -22.24 -14.75
CA LYS A 13 2.27 -23.08 -15.92
C LYS A 13 1.06 -24.01 -15.78
N LYS A 14 0.02 -23.77 -16.56
CA LYS A 14 -0.82 -24.87 -17.07
C LYS A 14 -1.29 -24.49 -18.46
N LYS A 15 -0.77 -25.20 -19.46
CA LYS A 15 -1.41 -25.38 -20.75
C LYS A 15 -2.82 -25.91 -20.48
N GLY A 16 -3.80 -25.16 -20.88
CA GLY A 16 -5.19 -25.53 -20.90
C GLY A 16 -5.86 -24.56 -21.86
N SER A 17 -6.05 -24.97 -23.11
CA SER A 17 -6.93 -24.32 -24.06
C SER A 17 -8.35 -24.36 -23.49
N GLY A 18 -8.79 -23.23 -22.97
CA GLY A 18 -10.15 -22.99 -22.54
C GLY A 18 -10.43 -21.51 -22.75
N ASN A 19 -11.46 -21.24 -23.49
CA ASN A 19 -12.01 -19.91 -23.77
C ASN A 19 -12.33 -19.23 -22.43
N ARG A 20 -11.37 -18.51 -21.82
CA ARG A 20 -11.60 -17.68 -20.64
C ARG A 20 -12.21 -16.37 -21.12
N GLN A 21 -13.51 -16.23 -20.95
CA GLN A 21 -14.14 -14.93 -20.86
C GLN A 21 -13.31 -14.10 -19.88
N GLN A 22 -12.70 -13.02 -20.37
CA GLN A 22 -12.10 -12.00 -19.51
C GLN A 22 -13.26 -11.40 -18.70
N GLY A 23 -13.42 -11.83 -17.46
CA GLY A 23 -14.32 -11.18 -16.52
C GLY A 23 -13.90 -9.71 -16.43
N GLY A 24 -14.88 -8.81 -16.52
CA GLY A 24 -14.65 -7.39 -16.32
C GLY A 24 -14.01 -7.11 -14.95
N PRO A 25 -13.58 -5.86 -14.69
CA PRO A 25 -13.02 -5.47 -13.41
C PRO A 25 -13.98 -5.87 -12.28
N GLN A 26 -13.44 -6.45 -11.21
CA GLN A 26 -14.26 -6.83 -10.06
C GLN A 26 -14.85 -5.57 -9.43
N GLN A 27 -16.13 -5.60 -9.17
CA GLN A 27 -16.80 -4.50 -8.47
C GLN A 27 -16.43 -4.59 -6.99
N VAL A 28 -15.76 -3.56 -6.48
CA VAL A 28 -15.42 -3.37 -5.06
C VAL A 28 -16.32 -2.25 -4.52
N GLN A 29 -16.91 -2.49 -3.35
CA GLN A 29 -17.83 -1.55 -2.73
C GLN A 29 -17.08 -0.31 -2.21
N ASP A 30 -17.58 0.88 -2.58
CA ASP A 30 -17.16 2.14 -1.97
C ASP A 30 -17.87 2.32 -0.63
N ASN A 31 -17.12 2.25 0.46
CA ASN A 31 -17.62 2.37 1.83
C ASN A 31 -17.20 3.71 2.47
N THR A 32 -16.76 4.69 1.69
CA THR A 32 -16.20 5.95 2.18
C THR A 32 -17.09 6.64 3.21
N SER A 33 -18.40 6.73 2.98
CA SER A 33 -19.32 7.45 3.87
C SER A 33 -19.45 6.80 5.25
N VAL A 34 -19.63 5.48 5.30
CA VAL A 34 -19.75 4.76 6.57
C VAL A 34 -18.42 4.70 7.33
N ILE A 35 -17.31 4.60 6.61
CA ILE A 35 -15.97 4.62 7.19
C ILE A 35 -15.64 6.00 7.76
N TYR A 36 -15.94 7.07 7.01
CA TYR A 36 -15.75 8.45 7.50
C TYR A 36 -16.52 8.69 8.80
N ALA A 37 -17.80 8.27 8.87
CA ALA A 37 -18.60 8.40 10.08
C ALA A 37 -17.97 7.67 11.29
N ALA A 38 -17.38 6.47 11.07
CA ALA A 38 -16.76 5.70 12.12
C ALA A 38 -15.43 6.31 12.60
N ILE A 39 -14.60 6.81 11.66
CA ILE A 39 -13.31 7.42 12.00
C ILE A 39 -13.51 8.79 12.65
N SER A 40 -14.37 9.64 12.10
CA SER A 40 -14.60 10.99 12.62
C SER A 40 -15.17 11.00 14.05
N ALA A 41 -15.86 9.95 14.47
CA ALA A 41 -16.30 9.78 15.85
C ALA A 41 -15.14 9.63 16.84
N VAL A 42 -14.00 9.11 16.41
CA VAL A 42 -12.80 8.91 17.25
C VAL A 42 -11.65 9.84 16.87
N ASP A 43 -11.63 10.38 15.67
CA ASP A 43 -10.62 11.32 15.15
C ASP A 43 -11.32 12.45 14.38
N PRO A 44 -11.79 13.51 15.05
CA PRO A 44 -12.56 14.59 14.42
C PRO A 44 -11.79 15.38 13.34
N ASN A 45 -10.46 15.32 13.36
CA ASN A 45 -9.60 16.01 12.39
C ASN A 45 -9.33 15.17 11.13
N PHE A 46 -9.79 13.92 11.07
CA PHE A 46 -9.59 13.08 9.91
C PHE A 46 -10.26 13.66 8.67
N SER A 47 -9.51 13.74 7.58
CA SER A 47 -10.01 14.18 6.27
C SER A 47 -9.83 13.06 5.25
N THR A 48 -10.92 12.55 4.73
CA THR A 48 -10.93 11.54 3.66
C THR A 48 -10.16 12.03 2.42
N GLU A 49 -10.39 13.26 2.01
CA GLU A 49 -9.73 13.84 0.83
C GLU A 49 -8.21 13.88 0.99
N LYS A 50 -7.71 14.39 2.12
CA LYS A 50 -6.27 14.47 2.42
C LYS A 50 -5.66 13.07 2.51
N PHE A 51 -6.33 12.15 3.20
CA PHE A 51 -5.86 10.78 3.35
C PHE A 51 -5.77 10.06 2.01
N LEU A 52 -6.79 10.14 1.17
CA LEU A 52 -6.78 9.55 -0.18
C LEU A 52 -5.74 10.22 -1.09
N GLY A 53 -5.54 11.54 -0.98
CA GLY A 53 -4.48 12.27 -1.66
C GLY A 53 -3.11 11.67 -1.32
N TRP A 54 -2.82 11.58 -0.02
CA TRP A 54 -1.57 11.00 0.48
C TRP A 54 -1.40 9.51 0.08
N ALA A 55 -2.45 8.70 0.17
CA ALA A 55 -2.39 7.29 -0.24
C ALA A 55 -2.05 7.12 -1.73
N LYS A 56 -2.53 8.03 -2.60
CA LYS A 56 -2.15 8.06 -4.02
C LYS A 56 -0.69 8.44 -4.21
N GLU A 57 -0.18 9.40 -3.43
CA GLU A 57 1.24 9.78 -3.46
C GLU A 57 2.13 8.63 -2.99
N VAL A 58 1.74 7.90 -1.92
CA VAL A 58 2.41 6.68 -1.48
C VAL A 58 2.45 5.65 -2.61
N PHE A 59 1.32 5.39 -3.28
CA PHE A 59 1.28 4.49 -4.42
C PHE A 59 2.31 4.88 -5.50
N ILE A 60 2.32 6.15 -5.93
CA ILE A 60 3.23 6.64 -6.97
C ILE A 60 4.69 6.52 -6.52
N SER A 61 4.99 6.87 -5.26
CA SER A 61 6.33 6.78 -4.69
C SER A 61 6.86 5.35 -4.66
N LEU A 62 6.01 4.37 -4.33
CA LEU A 62 6.34 2.95 -4.38
C LEU A 62 6.69 2.50 -5.80
N GLN A 63 5.90 2.92 -6.82
CA GLN A 63 6.19 2.58 -8.20
C GLN A 63 7.53 3.18 -8.67
N GLN A 64 7.81 4.43 -8.32
CA GLN A 64 9.07 5.10 -8.67
C GLN A 64 10.27 4.44 -7.99
N ALA A 65 10.20 4.18 -6.67
CA ALA A 65 11.27 3.52 -5.92
C ALA A 65 11.59 2.13 -6.49
N TRP A 66 10.57 1.41 -6.94
CA TRP A 66 10.72 0.11 -7.59
C TRP A 66 11.46 0.21 -8.93
N MET A 67 11.05 1.13 -9.79
CA MET A 67 11.73 1.36 -11.09
C MET A 67 13.18 1.80 -10.92
N GLU A 68 13.44 2.66 -9.95
CA GLU A 68 14.76 3.17 -9.63
C GLU A 68 15.63 2.17 -8.88
N ARG A 69 15.07 1.03 -8.49
CA ARG A 69 15.72 0.01 -7.65
C ARG A 69 16.28 0.60 -6.35
N ASN A 70 15.56 1.56 -5.78
CA ASN A 70 15.94 2.24 -4.55
C ASN A 70 14.77 2.21 -3.55
N TRP A 71 14.61 1.07 -2.88
CA TRP A 71 13.50 0.87 -1.95
C TRP A 71 13.62 1.70 -0.67
N SER A 72 14.82 2.14 -0.32
CA SER A 72 15.03 3.01 0.86
C SER A 72 14.21 4.30 0.82
N LYS A 73 13.85 4.79 -0.38
CA LYS A 73 13.00 5.99 -0.55
C LYS A 73 11.61 5.86 0.04
N VAL A 74 11.10 4.63 0.16
CA VAL A 74 9.75 4.38 0.66
C VAL A 74 9.72 3.89 2.11
N ARG A 75 10.88 3.83 2.74
CA ARG A 75 11.01 3.43 4.15
C ARG A 75 10.03 4.15 5.09
N PRO A 76 9.76 5.47 4.94
CA PRO A 76 8.83 6.18 5.79
C PRO A 76 7.37 5.73 5.69
N PHE A 77 7.01 5.08 4.60
CA PHE A 77 5.60 4.74 4.30
C PHE A 77 5.23 3.32 4.71
N GLU A 78 6.22 2.43 4.89
CA GLU A 78 5.97 1.01 5.10
C GLU A 78 6.33 0.55 6.52
N LYS A 79 5.48 -0.33 7.04
CA LYS A 79 5.81 -1.12 8.22
C LYS A 79 7.05 -1.99 7.94
N GLU A 80 7.86 -2.25 8.98
CA GLU A 80 9.13 -2.96 8.85
C GLU A 80 9.02 -4.28 8.07
N GLU A 81 8.04 -5.11 8.42
CA GLU A 81 7.90 -6.43 7.81
C GLU A 81 7.54 -6.34 6.31
N LEU A 82 6.73 -5.34 5.94
CA LEU A 82 6.37 -5.10 4.55
C LEU A 82 7.58 -4.57 3.77
N PHE A 83 8.29 -3.61 4.34
CA PHE A 83 9.51 -3.05 3.76
C PHE A 83 10.55 -4.13 3.47
N GLN A 84 10.86 -5.00 4.44
CA GLN A 84 11.84 -6.08 4.27
C GLN A 84 11.41 -7.07 3.18
N GLN A 85 10.13 -7.36 3.10
CA GLN A 85 9.58 -8.24 2.08
C GLN A 85 9.74 -7.66 0.67
N HIS A 86 9.49 -6.36 0.51
CA HIS A 86 9.64 -5.66 -0.77
C HIS A 86 11.09 -5.49 -1.16
N GLN A 87 11.96 -5.14 -0.22
CA GLN A 87 13.39 -5.04 -0.44
C GLN A 87 13.95 -6.37 -0.96
N ALA A 88 13.63 -7.49 -0.30
CA ALA A 88 14.08 -8.81 -0.72
C ALA A 88 13.62 -9.17 -2.15
N GLN A 89 12.40 -8.77 -2.54
CA GLN A 89 11.91 -8.99 -3.90
C GLN A 89 12.65 -8.11 -4.92
N LEU A 90 12.92 -6.86 -4.58
CA LEU A 90 13.67 -5.96 -5.44
C LEU A 90 15.10 -6.44 -5.64
N ASP A 91 15.76 -6.91 -4.58
CA ASP A 91 17.11 -7.49 -4.64
C ASP A 91 17.17 -8.69 -5.59
N GLU A 92 16.12 -9.52 -5.62
CA GLU A 92 16.01 -10.63 -6.57
C GLU A 92 15.86 -10.12 -8.02
N TYR A 93 15.13 -9.03 -8.24
CA TYR A 93 15.05 -8.39 -9.56
C TYR A 93 16.41 -7.90 -10.03
N VAL A 94 17.13 -7.22 -9.15
CA VAL A 94 18.51 -6.74 -9.42
C VAL A 94 19.44 -7.92 -9.73
N ARG A 95 19.41 -8.97 -8.91
CA ARG A 95 20.22 -10.18 -9.11
C ARG A 95 19.95 -10.86 -10.46
N LEU A 96 18.71 -10.82 -10.93
CA LEU A 96 18.30 -11.41 -12.21
C LEU A 96 18.50 -10.47 -13.41
N GLY A 97 19.07 -9.28 -13.23
CA GLY A 97 19.24 -8.29 -14.28
C GLY A 97 17.91 -7.82 -14.88
N ARG A 98 16.86 -7.73 -14.08
CA ARG A 98 15.52 -7.34 -14.52
C ARG A 98 15.20 -5.92 -14.12
N ILE A 99 14.64 -5.16 -15.06
CA ILE A 99 14.08 -3.83 -14.79
C ILE A 99 12.57 -3.93 -15.02
N ASN A 100 11.80 -3.53 -14.02
CA ASN A 100 10.39 -3.25 -14.22
C ASN A 100 10.24 -1.80 -14.68
N VAL A 101 9.56 -1.60 -15.76
CA VAL A 101 9.27 -0.28 -16.31
C VAL A 101 7.77 -0.02 -16.16
N ILE A 102 7.45 1.08 -15.49
CA ILE A 102 6.08 1.51 -15.24
C ILE A 102 5.94 2.93 -15.77
N GLU A 103 5.00 3.12 -16.69
CA GLU A 103 4.81 4.40 -17.36
C GLU A 103 3.34 4.79 -17.39
N ARG A 104 3.06 6.08 -17.58
CA ARG A 104 1.71 6.62 -17.79
C ARG A 104 0.73 6.23 -16.66
N ILE A 105 1.20 6.28 -15.44
CA ILE A 105 0.37 5.96 -14.26
C ILE A 105 -0.79 6.95 -14.18
N ASN A 106 -2.00 6.41 -14.15
CA ASN A 106 -3.22 7.18 -13.90
C ASN A 106 -4.11 6.43 -12.90
N ILE A 107 -4.37 7.06 -11.77
CA ILE A 107 -5.26 6.51 -10.74
C ILE A 107 -6.69 6.97 -11.09
N ASN A 108 -7.47 6.06 -11.66
CA ASN A 108 -8.83 6.35 -12.14
C ASN A 108 -9.83 6.49 -10.98
N GLN A 109 -9.67 5.65 -9.96
CA GLN A 109 -10.52 5.67 -8.76
C GLN A 109 -9.69 5.43 -7.51
N ALA A 110 -10.07 6.09 -6.41
CA ALA A 110 -9.58 5.82 -5.08
C ALA A 110 -10.69 6.11 -4.08
N PHE A 111 -10.94 5.18 -3.16
CA PHE A 111 -11.93 5.34 -2.10
C PHE A 111 -11.60 4.48 -0.88
N LEU A 112 -12.23 4.77 0.25
CA LEU A 112 -12.10 3.98 1.45
C LEU A 112 -12.96 2.72 1.33
N GLN A 113 -12.31 1.55 1.39
CA GLN A 113 -12.97 0.27 1.18
C GLN A 113 -13.34 -0.41 2.49
N LYS A 114 -12.44 -0.36 3.49
CA LYS A 114 -12.67 -1.04 4.77
C LYS A 114 -11.94 -0.33 5.91
N TYR A 115 -12.61 -0.23 7.05
CA TYR A 115 -12.04 0.21 8.31
C TYR A 115 -12.17 -0.90 9.35
N ARG A 116 -11.07 -1.23 10.01
CA ARG A 116 -11.06 -2.19 11.13
C ARG A 116 -10.40 -1.53 12.32
N ARG A 117 -10.89 -1.87 13.48
CA ARG A 117 -10.31 -1.41 14.74
C ARG A 117 -10.39 -2.52 15.78
N ASP A 118 -9.29 -2.75 16.48
CA ASP A 118 -9.21 -3.54 17.71
C ASP A 118 -8.83 -2.65 18.89
N ALA A 119 -8.41 -3.23 20.01
CA ALA A 119 -8.04 -2.47 21.20
C ALA A 119 -6.71 -1.71 21.04
N GLU A 120 -5.85 -2.13 20.12
CA GLU A 120 -4.48 -1.62 19.99
C GLU A 120 -4.29 -0.79 18.72
N TYR A 121 -4.85 -1.24 17.59
CA TYR A 121 -4.65 -0.63 16.28
C TYR A 121 -5.96 -0.39 15.54
N GLU A 122 -5.89 0.56 14.63
CA GLU A 122 -6.87 0.78 13.60
C GLU A 122 -6.23 0.58 12.21
N TYR A 123 -7.03 0.05 11.28
CA TYR A 123 -6.61 -0.31 9.93
C TYR A 123 -7.56 0.29 8.91
N LEU A 124 -7.01 0.99 7.94
CA LEU A 124 -7.79 1.65 6.90
C LEU A 124 -7.34 1.16 5.53
N THR A 125 -8.22 0.49 4.81
CA THR A 125 -7.97 -0.05 3.48
C THR A 125 -8.49 0.89 2.42
N VAL A 126 -7.61 1.28 1.51
CA VAL A 126 -7.89 2.09 0.32
C VAL A 126 -7.96 1.19 -0.90
N TYR A 127 -9.03 1.31 -1.66
CA TYR A 127 -9.09 0.76 -3.00
C TYR A 127 -8.49 1.73 -4.00
N LEU A 128 -7.69 1.22 -4.92
CA LEU A 128 -7.08 1.97 -6.03
C LEU A 128 -7.35 1.24 -7.34
N GLN A 129 -7.95 1.94 -8.31
CA GLN A 129 -8.03 1.47 -9.69
C GLN A 129 -7.06 2.29 -10.54
N VAL A 130 -6.14 1.60 -11.18
CA VAL A 130 -5.00 2.22 -11.86
C VAL A 130 -4.92 1.75 -13.30
N ARG A 131 -4.66 2.70 -14.21
CA ARG A 131 -4.24 2.44 -15.57
C ARG A 131 -2.77 2.82 -15.71
N MET A 132 -1.96 1.94 -16.25
CA MET A 132 -0.54 2.21 -16.49
C MET A 132 0.01 1.27 -17.56
N VAL A 133 1.18 1.57 -18.08
CA VAL A 133 2.00 0.59 -18.80
C VAL A 133 2.91 -0.08 -17.79
N ASP A 134 2.98 -1.40 -17.81
CA ASP A 134 3.80 -2.19 -16.89
C ASP A 134 4.43 -3.37 -17.65
N TYR A 135 5.75 -3.36 -17.75
CA TYR A 135 6.51 -4.42 -18.40
C TYR A 135 7.87 -4.64 -17.77
N ILE A 136 8.43 -5.82 -17.96
CA ILE A 136 9.75 -6.19 -17.47
C ILE A 136 10.68 -6.34 -18.66
N LYS A 137 11.85 -5.71 -18.59
CA LYS A 137 12.93 -5.87 -19.57
C LYS A 137 14.19 -6.42 -18.92
N ASP A 138 15.01 -7.09 -19.73
CA ASP A 138 16.37 -7.45 -19.39
C ASP A 138 17.26 -6.20 -19.40
N GLU A 139 18.06 -6.03 -18.37
CA GLU A 139 18.90 -4.86 -18.17
C GLU A 139 19.98 -4.70 -19.23
N ASN A 140 20.59 -5.83 -19.62
CA ASN A 140 21.74 -5.83 -20.52
C ASN A 140 21.34 -5.74 -21.99
N THR A 141 20.25 -6.43 -22.36
CA THR A 141 19.84 -6.54 -23.75
C THR A 141 18.69 -5.59 -24.12
N GLY A 142 18.00 -5.02 -23.14
CA GLY A 142 16.79 -4.22 -23.34
C GLY A 142 15.57 -5.05 -23.80
N LYS A 143 15.72 -6.36 -23.97
CA LYS A 143 14.64 -7.25 -24.45
C LYS A 143 13.49 -7.28 -23.45
N VAL A 144 12.26 -7.08 -23.94
CA VAL A 144 11.06 -7.26 -23.12
C VAL A 144 10.92 -8.75 -22.75
N LEU A 145 10.94 -9.01 -21.45
CA LEU A 145 10.77 -10.36 -20.88
C LEU A 145 9.32 -10.66 -20.58
N LYS A 146 8.55 -9.62 -20.24
CA LYS A 146 7.15 -9.76 -19.86
C LYS A 146 6.41 -8.42 -19.97
N GLY A 147 5.09 -8.49 -20.21
CA GLY A 147 4.27 -7.30 -20.45
C GLY A 147 4.36 -6.83 -21.90
N ASP A 148 3.78 -5.67 -22.18
CA ASP A 148 3.76 -5.05 -23.50
C ASP A 148 3.92 -3.52 -23.35
N PRO A 149 5.03 -2.93 -23.83
CA PRO A 149 5.28 -1.48 -23.69
C PRO A 149 4.28 -0.61 -24.47
N ALA A 150 3.55 -1.18 -25.41
CA ALA A 150 2.55 -0.46 -26.20
C ALA A 150 1.13 -0.52 -25.62
N LYS A 151 0.89 -1.33 -24.58
CA LYS A 151 -0.45 -1.55 -24.03
C LYS A 151 -0.60 -1.06 -22.61
N ASP A 152 -1.70 -0.36 -22.36
CA ASP A 152 -2.13 -0.06 -21.02
C ASP A 152 -2.68 -1.33 -20.34
N CYS A 153 -2.35 -1.51 -19.07
CA CYS A 153 -2.98 -2.48 -18.18
C CYS A 153 -3.86 -1.75 -17.16
N TYR A 154 -4.94 -2.42 -16.75
CA TYR A 154 -5.90 -1.93 -15.76
C TYR A 154 -5.80 -2.83 -14.55
N LEU A 155 -5.39 -2.25 -13.43
CA LEU A 155 -5.11 -2.97 -12.20
C LEU A 155 -5.92 -2.41 -11.05
N GLN A 156 -6.25 -3.27 -10.10
CA GLN A 156 -6.99 -2.93 -8.90
C GLN A 156 -6.20 -3.38 -7.68
N TYR A 157 -6.10 -2.52 -6.68
CA TYR A 157 -5.35 -2.78 -5.46
C TYR A 157 -6.15 -2.44 -4.22
N LEU A 158 -5.83 -3.14 -3.14
CA LEU A 158 -6.21 -2.79 -1.77
C LEU A 158 -4.93 -2.51 -1.00
N TYR A 159 -4.77 -1.27 -0.56
CA TYR A 159 -3.67 -0.84 0.29
C TYR A 159 -4.18 -0.63 1.70
N THR A 160 -3.65 -1.39 2.65
CA THR A 160 -4.07 -1.29 4.06
C THR A 160 -3.02 -0.54 4.85
N PHE A 161 -3.45 0.55 5.44
CA PHE A 161 -2.67 1.36 6.38
C PHE A 161 -3.08 1.01 7.80
N MET A 162 -2.13 1.03 8.73
CA MET A 162 -2.38 0.85 10.15
C MET A 162 -1.89 2.06 10.95
N ARG A 163 -2.57 2.32 12.07
CA ARG A 163 -2.19 3.32 13.05
C ARG A 163 -2.59 2.83 14.44
N LYS A 164 -1.83 3.19 15.48
CA LYS A 164 -2.21 2.87 16.85
C LYS A 164 -3.52 3.58 17.21
N PHE A 165 -4.43 2.82 17.80
CA PHE A 165 -5.71 3.39 18.23
C PHE A 165 -5.52 4.47 19.27
N GLY A 166 -6.24 5.59 19.09
CA GLY A 166 -6.10 6.77 19.96
C GLY A 166 -5.18 7.85 19.43
N VAL A 167 -4.31 7.56 18.47
CA VAL A 167 -3.57 8.60 17.73
C VAL A 167 -4.55 9.42 16.90
N LYS A 168 -4.39 10.73 16.91
CA LYS A 168 -5.26 11.67 16.19
C LYS A 168 -4.52 12.33 15.03
N THR A 169 -5.27 12.65 14.00
CA THR A 169 -4.78 13.47 12.90
C THR A 169 -4.42 14.86 13.40
N ASP A 170 -3.19 15.27 13.18
CA ASP A 170 -2.74 16.64 13.46
C ASP A 170 -3.18 17.57 12.31
N PRO A 171 -4.08 18.54 12.55
CA PRO A 171 -4.53 19.44 11.51
C PRO A 171 -3.43 20.34 10.95
N ALA A 172 -2.38 20.60 11.73
CA ALA A 172 -1.24 21.42 11.31
C ALA A 172 -0.26 20.66 10.41
N ASN A 173 -0.18 19.33 10.55
CA ASN A 173 0.78 18.47 9.87
C ASN A 173 0.13 17.41 8.95
N SER A 174 -1.03 17.73 8.41
CA SER A 174 -1.86 16.75 7.67
C SER A 174 -1.22 16.13 6.41
N ASN A 175 0.00 16.53 6.05
CA ASN A 175 0.70 15.99 4.86
C ASN A 175 2.21 15.76 5.07
N GLN A 176 2.77 16.11 6.23
CA GLN A 176 4.18 15.82 6.52
C GLN A 176 4.36 15.76 8.03
N SER A 177 4.60 14.60 8.55
CA SER A 177 4.83 14.36 9.96
C SER A 177 6.18 14.93 10.40
N THR A 178 6.16 16.16 10.92
CA THR A 178 7.16 16.52 11.90
C THR A 178 6.65 16.00 13.23
N VAL A 179 6.96 14.75 13.53
CA VAL A 179 6.59 14.13 14.80
C VAL A 179 7.80 14.21 15.72
N ALA A 180 7.59 14.50 16.99
CA ALA A 180 8.66 14.34 17.97
C ALA A 180 9.00 12.85 18.09
N CYS A 181 10.27 12.52 18.07
CA CYS A 181 10.71 11.14 18.25
C CYS A 181 10.20 10.62 19.62
N PRO A 182 9.47 9.50 19.63
CA PRO A 182 8.93 8.95 20.86
C PRO A 182 9.99 8.48 21.85
N HIS A 183 11.17 8.19 21.34
CA HIS A 183 12.27 7.71 22.16
C HIS A 183 13.11 8.84 22.76
N CYS A 184 13.37 9.93 22.01
CA CYS A 184 14.25 11.00 22.49
C CYS A 184 13.61 12.39 22.50
N GLY A 185 12.35 12.54 22.07
CA GLY A 185 11.63 13.82 22.02
C GLY A 185 12.12 14.80 20.94
N ALA A 186 13.15 14.47 20.18
CA ALA A 186 13.65 15.34 19.12
C ALA A 186 12.61 15.48 18.00
N PRO A 187 12.50 16.65 17.33
CA PRO A 187 11.67 16.77 16.14
C PRO A 187 12.18 15.82 15.07
N VAL A 188 11.34 14.88 14.63
CA VAL A 188 11.69 13.91 13.59
C VAL A 188 11.09 14.38 12.29
N GLN A 189 11.93 14.80 11.36
CA GLN A 189 11.58 14.64 9.96
C GLN A 189 11.73 13.15 9.65
N ILE A 190 10.66 12.51 9.23
CA ILE A 190 10.73 11.10 8.80
C ILE A 190 11.63 11.08 7.57
N THR A 191 12.88 10.72 7.76
CA THR A 191 13.84 10.56 6.69
C THR A 191 13.55 9.29 5.92
N SER A 192 14.13 9.17 4.74
CA SER A 192 14.07 7.97 3.90
C SER A 192 14.45 6.65 4.61
N ALA A 193 15.01 6.72 5.80
CA ALA A 193 15.38 5.56 6.61
C ALA A 193 14.30 5.12 7.62
N GLY A 194 13.20 5.88 7.79
CA GLY A 194 12.19 5.60 8.82
C GLY A 194 12.73 5.68 10.25
N GLN A 195 13.92 6.26 10.43
CA GLN A 195 14.64 6.34 11.69
C GLN A 195 14.77 7.79 12.15
N CYS A 196 14.77 7.99 13.45
CA CYS A 196 15.14 9.25 14.05
C CYS A 196 16.61 9.55 13.77
N GLU A 197 16.90 10.71 13.18
CA GLU A 197 18.29 11.12 12.89
C GLU A 197 19.15 11.29 14.17
N TYR A 198 18.50 11.53 15.31
CA TYR A 198 19.19 11.79 16.57
C TYR A 198 19.51 10.54 17.38
N CYS A 199 18.62 9.54 17.39
CA CYS A 199 18.80 8.35 18.22
C CYS A 199 18.68 7.02 17.48
N GLY A 200 18.43 7.03 16.17
CA GLY A 200 18.31 5.83 15.34
C GLY A 200 17.02 5.02 15.57
N PHE A 201 16.09 5.51 16.41
CA PHE A 201 14.84 4.79 16.67
C PHE A 201 13.96 4.74 15.41
N ILE A 202 13.39 3.57 15.12
CA ILE A 202 12.51 3.38 13.96
C ILE A 202 11.11 3.90 14.29
N VAL A 203 10.63 4.91 13.53
CA VAL A 203 9.36 5.59 13.78
C VAL A 203 8.18 5.07 12.93
N THR A 204 8.44 4.10 12.07
CA THR A 204 7.45 3.52 11.13
C THR A 204 6.68 2.34 11.72
N THR A 205 6.30 2.44 12.99
CA THR A 205 5.59 1.37 13.72
C THR A 205 4.07 1.51 13.67
N GLY A 206 3.55 2.63 13.16
CA GLY A 206 2.14 3.00 13.26
C GLY A 206 1.77 3.66 14.59
N ASP A 207 2.73 3.86 15.50
CA ASP A 207 2.46 4.45 16.82
C ASP A 207 2.19 5.96 16.77
N TYR A 208 2.43 6.62 15.63
CA TYR A 208 2.36 8.07 15.47
C TYR A 208 1.48 8.53 14.34
N ASP A 209 1.46 7.81 13.23
CA ASP A 209 0.65 8.10 12.06
C ASP A 209 0.40 6.82 11.25
N TRP A 210 -0.35 6.94 10.18
CA TRP A 210 -0.67 5.86 9.28
C TRP A 210 0.59 5.34 8.57
N VAL A 211 0.81 4.02 8.62
CA VAL A 211 1.86 3.33 7.87
C VAL A 211 1.25 2.21 7.04
N LEU A 212 1.76 1.99 5.84
CA LEU A 212 1.33 0.90 4.97
C LEU A 212 1.78 -0.44 5.55
N CYS A 213 0.83 -1.33 5.84
CA CYS A 213 1.11 -2.63 6.45
C CYS A 213 0.74 -3.83 5.57
N ASP A 214 -0.10 -3.62 4.53
CA ASP A 214 -0.46 -4.68 3.58
C ASP A 214 -0.83 -4.10 2.21
N MET A 215 -0.54 -4.87 1.18
CA MET A 215 -0.87 -4.55 -0.20
C MET A 215 -1.33 -5.80 -0.94
N GLN A 216 -2.51 -5.72 -1.54
CA GLN A 216 -3.10 -6.81 -2.30
C GLN A 216 -3.54 -6.34 -3.68
N SER A 217 -3.32 -7.17 -4.71
CA SER A 217 -3.97 -6.96 -6.00
C SER A 217 -5.33 -7.66 -6.01
N VAL A 218 -6.36 -6.95 -6.45
CA VAL A 218 -7.70 -7.52 -6.64
C VAL A 218 -7.72 -8.26 -7.97
N LYS A 219 -7.83 -9.59 -7.90
CA LYS A 219 -7.88 -10.44 -9.09
C LYS A 219 -9.33 -10.82 -9.41
N PRO A 220 -9.68 -11.03 -10.69
CA PRO A 220 -10.99 -11.56 -11.05
C PRO A 220 -11.30 -12.87 -10.29
N GLY A 221 -12.49 -12.95 -9.71
CA GLY A 221 -12.96 -14.11 -8.95
C GLY A 221 -12.52 -14.17 -7.48
N VAL A 222 -11.75 -13.20 -6.98
CA VAL A 222 -11.47 -13.05 -5.54
C VAL A 222 -12.63 -12.29 -4.90
N ILE A 223 -13.21 -12.87 -3.85
CA ILE A 223 -14.24 -12.17 -3.07
C ILE A 223 -13.53 -11.17 -2.15
N VAL A 224 -13.86 -9.89 -2.31
CA VAL A 224 -13.42 -8.82 -1.42
C VAL A 224 -14.44 -8.69 -0.29
N ASP A 225 -13.97 -8.64 0.95
CA ASP A 225 -14.85 -8.39 2.10
C ASP A 225 -15.26 -6.91 2.11
N ASP A 226 -16.53 -6.65 1.83
CA ASP A 226 -17.13 -5.32 1.62
C ASP A 226 -17.95 -4.82 2.81
N ARG A 227 -17.79 -5.43 4.01
CA ARG A 227 -18.52 -5.00 5.22
C ARG A 227 -18.30 -3.55 5.64
N GLY A 228 -17.30 -2.89 5.09
CA GLY A 228 -17.00 -1.49 5.34
C GLY A 228 -16.36 -1.26 6.71
N VAL A 229 -17.09 -1.43 7.81
CA VAL A 229 -16.62 -1.16 9.17
C VAL A 229 -16.67 -2.42 10.02
N VAL A 230 -15.55 -2.77 10.69
CA VAL A 230 -15.46 -3.90 11.63
C VAL A 230 -14.70 -3.46 12.88
N ILE A 231 -15.41 -3.39 14.01
CA ILE A 231 -14.86 -3.00 15.31
C ILE A 231 -14.91 -4.19 16.26
N ARG A 232 -13.79 -4.51 16.90
CA ARG A 232 -13.67 -5.54 17.94
C ARG A 232 -13.47 -4.88 19.31
N GLU A 233 -14.53 -4.72 20.04
CA GLU A 233 -14.49 -4.09 21.37
C GLU A 233 -13.82 -4.98 22.43
N ASN A 234 -13.79 -6.30 22.21
CA ASN A 234 -13.26 -7.28 23.16
C ASN A 234 -11.73 -7.47 23.12
N GLY A 235 -11.01 -6.60 22.45
CA GLY A 235 -9.55 -6.56 22.53
C GLY A 235 -8.79 -7.64 21.80
N GLU A 236 -9.44 -8.55 21.06
CA GLU A 236 -8.71 -9.53 20.24
C GLU A 236 -8.11 -8.86 19.01
N PRO A 237 -6.78 -8.92 18.83
CA PRO A 237 -6.13 -8.33 17.67
C PRO A 237 -6.55 -9.05 16.37
N PHE A 238 -6.52 -8.33 15.26
CA PHE A 238 -6.68 -8.96 13.96
C PHE A 238 -5.44 -9.80 13.63
N SER A 239 -5.63 -11.07 13.27
CA SER A 239 -4.53 -11.93 12.85
C SER A 239 -4.00 -11.56 11.46
N LYS A 240 -2.74 -11.95 11.16
CA LYS A 240 -2.20 -11.89 9.81
C LYS A 240 -3.13 -12.63 8.85
N GLY A 241 -3.65 -11.94 7.84
CA GLY A 241 -4.66 -12.47 6.90
C GLY A 241 -6.09 -11.99 7.18
N GLN A 242 -6.32 -11.36 8.33
CA GLN A 242 -7.54 -10.59 8.62
C GLN A 242 -7.30 -9.07 8.50
N VAL A 243 -6.03 -8.69 8.37
CA VAL A 243 -5.58 -7.31 8.12
C VAL A 243 -5.61 -7.01 6.64
#